data_73811f1cb384ce4b5e18c8b38e8dddd1
#
_entry.id   73811f1cb384ce4b5e18c8b38e8dddd1
#
_cell.length_a   1.000
_cell.length_b   1.000
_cell.length_c   1.000
_cell.angle_alpha   90.00
_cell.angle_beta   90.00
_cell.angle_gamma   90.00
#
_symmetry.space_group_name_H-M   'P 1'
#
loop_
_entity.id
_entity.type
_entity.pdbx_description
1 polymer ?
#
loop_
_entity_poly.entity_id
_entity_poly.type
_entity_poly.pdbx_seq_one_letter_code
_entity_poly.pdbx_strand_id
1 'polypeptide(L)'
;NLGRRLGFELSTAKESRIERGYLERDKEDEPLNRLFNTSPVFSQIPGPNHVESRYLTEDIAYGLVLWSSLGRVIDVPTPNIDAVIVIASTILERDFFEEGLTVEEIGLDKLDLEKYLK
;
A
#
# COMPACT_ATOMS: atom_id res chain seq x y z
N ASN A 1 1.58 -3.16 10.29
CA ASN A 1 1.86 -4.44 10.99
C ASN A 1 2.77 -5.38 10.17
N LEU A 2 2.51 -5.61 8.86
CA LEU A 2 3.32 -6.50 8.00
C LEU A 2 4.82 -6.17 8.05
N GLY A 3 5.21 -4.93 7.75
CA GLY A 3 6.62 -4.53 7.75
C GLY A 3 7.31 -4.74 9.09
N ARG A 4 6.62 -4.45 10.22
CA ARG A 4 7.17 -4.72 11.57
C ARG A 4 7.39 -6.20 11.81
N ARG A 5 6.45 -7.04 11.40
CA ARG A 5 6.56 -8.50 11.52
C ARG A 5 7.74 -9.05 10.72
N LEU A 6 8.04 -8.43 9.57
CA LEU A 6 9.21 -8.72 8.74
C LEU A 6 10.50 -8.04 9.22
N GLY A 7 10.48 -7.34 10.35
CA GLY A 7 11.65 -6.71 10.95
C GLY A 7 12.13 -5.42 10.27
N PHE A 8 11.29 -4.78 9.45
CA PHE A 8 11.62 -3.49 8.87
C PHE A 8 11.45 -2.36 9.89
N GLU A 9 12.39 -1.44 9.92
CA GLU A 9 12.19 -0.13 10.53
C GLU A 9 11.22 0.67 9.65
N LEU A 10 10.14 1.15 10.28
CA LEU A 10 9.08 1.86 9.56
C LEU A 10 9.09 3.34 9.92
N SER A 11 9.21 4.18 8.92
CA SER A 11 8.91 5.60 8.99
C SER A 11 7.44 5.87 8.69
N THR A 12 6.92 6.98 9.18
CA THR A 12 5.59 7.45 8.77
C THR A 12 5.59 7.91 7.30
N ALA A 13 4.40 8.01 6.71
CA ALA A 13 4.25 8.55 5.37
C ALA A 13 4.82 9.97 5.25
N LYS A 14 4.70 10.79 6.32
CA LYS A 14 5.25 12.15 6.38
C LYS A 14 6.77 12.14 6.41
N GLU A 15 7.37 11.41 7.36
CA GLU A 15 8.83 11.30 7.52
C GLU A 15 9.49 10.83 6.23
N SER A 16 9.00 9.73 5.65
CA SER A 16 9.55 9.18 4.41
C SER A 16 9.52 10.17 3.24
N ARG A 17 8.50 11.03 3.16
CA ARG A 17 8.41 12.03 2.09
C ARG A 17 9.25 13.26 2.34
N ILE A 18 9.45 13.64 3.60
CA ILE A 18 10.40 14.70 3.98
C ILE A 18 11.83 14.24 3.68
N GLU A 19 12.19 13.02 4.05
CA GLU A 19 13.52 12.45 3.78
C GLU A 19 13.83 12.39 2.27
N ARG A 20 12.83 12.10 1.44
CA ARG A 20 12.96 12.07 -0.02
C ARG A 20 12.88 13.46 -0.67
N GLY A 21 12.70 14.53 0.09
CA GLY A 21 12.59 15.89 -0.43
C GLY A 21 11.27 16.22 -1.14
N TYR A 22 10.24 15.41 -0.93
CA TYR A 22 8.92 15.65 -1.53
C TYR A 22 8.08 16.61 -0.70
N LEU A 23 8.36 16.73 0.59
CA LEU A 23 7.74 17.67 1.53
C LEU A 23 8.82 18.48 2.22
N GLU A 24 8.46 19.72 2.57
CA GLU A 24 9.36 20.66 3.24
C GLU A 24 9.48 20.30 4.73
N ARG A 25 10.71 20.20 5.24
CA ARG A 25 11.00 19.81 6.63
C ARG A 25 10.57 20.88 7.64
N ASP A 26 10.66 22.14 7.27
CA ASP A 26 10.26 23.27 8.12
C ASP A 26 8.76 23.35 8.41
N LYS A 27 7.96 22.59 7.67
CA LYS A 27 6.51 22.44 7.82
C LYS A 27 6.09 21.12 8.45
N GLU A 28 6.99 20.42 9.13
CA GLU A 28 6.73 19.09 9.69
C GLU A 28 5.52 19.05 10.64
N ASP A 29 5.23 20.13 11.34
CA ASP A 29 4.07 20.23 12.24
C ASP A 29 2.73 20.44 11.52
N GLU A 30 2.74 20.75 10.23
CA GLU A 30 1.51 20.94 9.48
C GLU A 30 0.77 19.61 9.21
N PRO A 31 -0.57 19.64 9.11
CA PRO A 31 -1.36 18.48 8.74
C PRO A 31 -0.96 17.93 7.35
N LEU A 32 -0.95 16.61 7.22
CA LEU A 32 -0.50 15.92 6.01
C LEU A 32 -1.24 16.37 4.73
N ASN A 33 -2.55 16.61 4.83
CA ASN A 33 -3.36 17.10 3.71
C ASN A 33 -2.90 18.49 3.21
N ARG A 34 -2.51 19.40 4.12
CA ARG A 34 -1.93 20.69 3.74
C ARG A 34 -0.58 20.52 3.04
N LEU A 35 0.30 19.70 3.62
CA LEU A 35 1.61 19.43 3.05
C LEU A 35 1.53 18.92 1.62
N PHE A 36 0.60 17.99 1.33
CA PHE A 36 0.41 17.48 -0.01
C PHE A 36 -0.15 18.55 -0.98
N ASN A 37 -1.14 19.33 -0.54
CA ASN A 37 -1.76 20.34 -1.39
C ASN A 37 -0.84 21.52 -1.71
N THR A 38 0.14 21.81 -0.86
CA THR A 38 1.11 22.91 -1.06
C THR A 38 2.46 22.43 -1.59
N SER A 39 2.70 21.13 -1.66
CA SER A 39 3.95 20.57 -2.18
C SER A 39 4.15 20.91 -3.66
N PRO A 40 5.31 21.43 -4.08
CA PRO A 40 5.62 21.65 -5.48
C PRO A 40 5.57 20.37 -6.33
N VAL A 41 5.82 19.21 -5.69
CA VAL A 41 5.80 17.90 -6.35
C VAL A 41 4.36 17.40 -6.51
N PHE A 42 3.59 17.37 -5.41
CA PHE A 42 2.27 16.73 -5.42
C PHE A 42 1.15 17.62 -5.94
N SER A 43 1.23 18.94 -5.76
CA SER A 43 0.19 19.87 -6.21
C SER A 43 0.03 19.92 -7.74
N GLN A 44 1.03 19.46 -8.50
CA GLN A 44 1.00 19.40 -9.95
C GLN A 44 0.54 18.04 -10.51
N ILE A 45 0.37 17.03 -9.65
CA ILE A 45 -0.06 15.69 -10.07
C ILE A 45 -1.59 15.66 -10.10
N PRO A 46 -2.22 15.50 -11.26
CA PRO A 46 -3.66 15.31 -11.33
C PRO A 46 -4.05 14.00 -10.67
N GLY A 47 -5.06 14.04 -9.80
CA GLY A 47 -5.66 12.83 -9.25
C GLY A 47 -6.37 12.00 -10.32
N PRO A 48 -6.76 10.75 -9.99
CA PRO A 48 -7.56 9.93 -10.88
C PRO A 48 -8.92 10.60 -11.08
N ASN A 49 -9.37 10.67 -12.34
CA ASN A 49 -10.67 11.23 -12.73
C ASN A 49 -11.69 10.13 -13.11
N HIS A 50 -11.30 8.88 -12.97
CA HIS A 50 -12.10 7.71 -13.30
C HIS A 50 -11.80 6.55 -12.37
N VAL A 51 -12.82 5.78 -11.99
CA VAL A 51 -12.66 4.62 -11.09
C VAL A 51 -11.88 3.47 -11.73
N GLU A 52 -11.93 3.32 -13.04
CA GLU A 52 -11.14 2.33 -13.79
C GLU A 52 -9.70 2.78 -14.04
N SER A 53 -9.25 3.84 -13.37
CA SER A 53 -7.86 4.27 -13.48
C SER A 53 -6.91 3.21 -12.92
N ARG A 54 -5.67 3.20 -13.42
CA ARG A 54 -4.60 2.30 -12.95
C ARG A 54 -4.34 2.41 -11.44
N TYR A 55 -4.64 3.56 -10.82
CA TYR A 55 -4.53 3.75 -9.37
C TYR A 55 -5.43 2.79 -8.57
N LEU A 56 -6.57 2.37 -9.13
CA LEU A 56 -7.38 1.33 -8.52
C LEU A 56 -7.04 -0.05 -9.07
N THR A 57 -7.05 -0.20 -10.40
CA THR A 57 -6.91 -1.52 -11.03
C THR A 57 -5.54 -2.16 -10.83
N GLU A 58 -4.45 -1.37 -10.85
CA GLU A 58 -3.09 -1.89 -10.63
C GLU A 58 -2.74 -1.93 -9.14
N ASP A 59 -2.94 -0.84 -8.39
CA ASP A 59 -2.53 -0.77 -6.99
C ASP A 59 -3.30 -1.78 -6.12
N ILE A 60 -4.55 -2.10 -6.47
CA ILE A 60 -5.32 -3.11 -5.76
C ILE A 60 -4.88 -4.51 -6.17
N ALA A 61 -4.88 -4.82 -7.47
CA ALA A 61 -4.58 -6.16 -7.95
C ALA A 61 -3.14 -6.60 -7.63
N TYR A 62 -2.16 -5.72 -7.85
CA TYR A 62 -0.74 -6.08 -7.70
C TYR A 62 -0.10 -5.59 -6.39
N GLY A 63 -0.77 -4.71 -5.66
CA GLY A 63 -0.31 -4.19 -4.38
C GLY A 63 -1.09 -4.78 -3.20
N LEU A 64 -2.37 -4.42 -3.07
CA LEU A 64 -3.13 -4.77 -1.88
C LEU A 64 -3.42 -6.27 -1.78
N VAL A 65 -3.72 -6.95 -2.89
CA VAL A 65 -3.91 -8.41 -2.90
C VAL A 65 -2.64 -9.13 -2.50
N LEU A 66 -1.48 -8.70 -3.00
CA LEU A 66 -0.19 -9.27 -2.60
C LEU A 66 0.07 -9.08 -1.09
N TRP A 67 -0.22 -7.91 -0.53
CA TRP A 67 -0.03 -7.67 0.90
C TRP A 67 -1.04 -8.43 1.76
N SER A 68 -2.27 -8.62 1.30
CA SER A 68 -3.26 -9.46 1.96
C SER A 68 -2.83 -10.93 1.98
N SER A 69 -2.38 -11.46 0.85
CA SER A 69 -1.87 -12.83 0.76
C SER A 69 -0.61 -13.04 1.62
N LEU A 70 0.31 -12.09 1.62
CA LEU A 70 1.48 -12.11 2.52
C LEU A 70 1.06 -12.13 3.99
N GLY A 71 0.06 -11.33 4.36
CA GLY A 71 -0.49 -11.31 5.72
C GLY A 71 -0.97 -12.68 6.17
N ARG A 72 -1.64 -13.42 5.29
CA ARG A 72 -2.08 -14.80 5.58
C ARG A 72 -0.90 -15.74 5.81
N VAL A 73 0.14 -15.65 4.98
CA VAL A 73 1.31 -16.54 5.08
C VAL A 73 2.13 -16.31 6.36
N ILE A 74 2.23 -15.06 6.82
CA ILE A 74 3.00 -14.72 8.04
C ILE A 74 2.13 -14.50 9.28
N ASP A 75 0.86 -14.91 9.24
CA ASP A 75 -0.12 -14.80 10.33
C ASP A 75 -0.28 -13.36 10.87
N VAL A 76 -0.40 -12.40 9.97
CA VAL A 76 -0.69 -10.98 10.28
C VAL A 76 -2.01 -10.56 9.63
N PRO A 77 -3.10 -10.36 10.41
CA PRO A 77 -4.38 -9.92 9.86
C PRO A 77 -4.30 -8.58 9.12
N THR A 78 -4.97 -8.49 7.98
CA THR A 78 -5.01 -7.31 7.12
C THR A 78 -6.42 -6.76 6.87
N PRO A 79 -7.28 -6.60 7.90
CA PRO A 79 -8.71 -6.32 7.70
C PRO A 79 -8.99 -5.03 6.93
N ASN A 80 -8.16 -3.99 7.09
CA ASN A 80 -8.34 -2.73 6.37
C ASN A 80 -7.95 -2.88 4.89
N ILE A 81 -6.91 -3.65 4.57
CA ILE A 81 -6.51 -3.96 3.19
C ILE A 81 -7.63 -4.76 2.53
N ASP A 82 -8.10 -5.82 3.18
CA ASP A 82 -9.15 -6.68 2.68
C ASP A 82 -10.45 -5.92 2.41
N ALA A 83 -10.82 -5.01 3.31
CA ALA A 83 -11.99 -4.14 3.13
C ALA A 83 -11.87 -3.24 1.89
N VAL A 84 -10.69 -2.67 1.63
CA VAL A 84 -10.46 -1.86 0.43
C VAL A 84 -10.55 -2.70 -0.84
N ILE A 85 -10.02 -3.92 -0.84
CA ILE A 85 -10.13 -4.86 -1.97
C ILE A 85 -11.60 -5.19 -2.24
N VAL A 86 -12.38 -5.52 -1.20
CA VAL A 86 -13.83 -5.81 -1.34
C VAL A 86 -14.60 -4.63 -1.91
N ILE A 87 -14.36 -3.42 -1.40
CA ILE A 87 -15.02 -2.20 -1.90
C ILE A 87 -14.72 -1.99 -3.39
N ALA A 88 -13.46 -2.09 -3.78
CA ALA A 88 -13.04 -1.90 -5.16
C ALA A 88 -13.61 -3.00 -6.08
N SER A 89 -13.61 -4.26 -5.62
CA SER A 89 -14.21 -5.38 -6.34
C SER A 89 -15.70 -5.12 -6.61
N THR A 90 -16.40 -4.59 -5.62
CA THR A 90 -17.83 -4.25 -5.73
C THR A 90 -18.06 -3.11 -6.74
N ILE A 91 -17.26 -2.04 -6.65
CA ILE A 91 -17.41 -0.85 -7.53
C ILE A 91 -17.11 -1.19 -8.99
N LEU A 92 -16.10 -2.03 -9.22
CA LEU A 92 -15.61 -2.36 -10.56
C LEU A 92 -16.21 -3.66 -11.12
N GLU A 93 -17.11 -4.32 -10.37
CA GLU A 93 -17.73 -5.61 -10.73
C GLU A 93 -16.69 -6.68 -11.13
N ARG A 94 -15.58 -6.74 -10.36
CA ARG A 94 -14.44 -7.66 -10.56
C ARG A 94 -14.13 -8.39 -9.27
N ASP A 95 -13.52 -9.57 -9.34
CA ASP A 95 -12.96 -10.25 -8.17
C ASP A 95 -11.45 -10.05 -8.10
N PHE A 96 -11.03 -9.01 -7.40
CA PHE A 96 -9.59 -8.73 -7.25
C PHE A 96 -8.85 -9.76 -6.41
N PHE A 97 -9.52 -10.54 -5.56
CA PHE A 97 -8.85 -11.62 -4.84
C PHE A 97 -8.50 -12.79 -5.76
N GLU A 98 -9.29 -13.03 -6.81
CA GLU A 98 -8.99 -14.06 -7.83
C GLU A 98 -8.06 -13.55 -8.94
N GLU A 99 -8.20 -12.28 -9.31
CA GLU A 99 -7.44 -11.71 -10.44
C GLU A 99 -6.09 -11.12 -10.03
N GLY A 100 -5.91 -10.82 -8.74
CA GLY A 100 -4.74 -10.11 -8.23
C GLY A 100 -3.56 -11.02 -7.95
N LEU A 101 -2.37 -10.42 -7.93
CA LEU A 101 -1.11 -11.11 -7.65
C LEU A 101 -1.04 -11.56 -6.20
N THR A 102 -0.70 -12.83 -5.97
CA THR A 102 -0.53 -13.41 -4.64
C THR A 102 0.91 -13.83 -4.36
N VAL A 103 1.25 -14.08 -3.10
CA VAL A 103 2.59 -14.58 -2.71
C VAL A 103 2.84 -15.99 -3.24
N GLU A 104 1.80 -16.78 -3.43
CA GLU A 104 1.86 -18.13 -3.99
C GLU A 104 2.28 -18.09 -5.46
N GLU A 105 1.74 -17.16 -6.24
CA GLU A 105 2.07 -17.02 -7.67
C GLU A 105 3.52 -16.59 -7.89
N ILE A 106 4.09 -15.80 -6.99
CA ILE A 106 5.51 -15.42 -7.04
C ILE A 106 6.43 -16.38 -6.27
N GLY A 107 5.87 -17.44 -5.68
CA GLY A 107 6.62 -18.51 -5.00
C GLY A 107 7.18 -18.12 -3.63
N LEU A 108 6.73 -17.03 -3.01
CA LEU A 108 7.18 -16.64 -1.67
C LEU A 108 6.64 -17.55 -0.56
N ASP A 109 5.50 -18.23 -0.80
CA ASP A 109 4.95 -19.24 0.09
C ASP A 109 5.87 -20.43 0.31
N LYS A 110 6.77 -20.70 -0.64
CA LYS A 110 7.76 -21.80 -0.61
C LYS A 110 9.05 -21.41 0.11
N LEU A 111 9.23 -20.15 0.45
CA LEU A 111 10.38 -19.68 1.20
C LEU A 111 10.14 -19.87 2.68
N ASP A 112 11.19 -20.25 3.40
CA ASP A 112 11.19 -20.24 4.87
C ASP A 112 11.23 -18.79 5.36
N LEU A 113 10.07 -18.14 5.35
CA LEU A 113 9.95 -16.74 5.72
C LEU A 113 10.26 -16.51 7.20
N GLU A 114 10.19 -17.54 8.04
CA GLU A 114 10.54 -17.45 9.47
C GLU A 114 11.98 -17.02 9.71
N LYS A 115 12.89 -17.32 8.79
CA LYS A 115 14.28 -16.83 8.87
C LYS A 115 14.38 -15.30 8.79
N TYR A 116 13.39 -14.66 8.23
CA TYR A 116 13.35 -13.21 8.01
C TYR A 116 12.40 -12.50 8.98
N LEU A 117 11.58 -13.25 9.74
CA LEU A 117 10.68 -12.69 10.74
C LEU A 117 11.44 -12.37 12.03
N LYS A 118 11.23 -11.18 12.56
CA LYS A 118 11.80 -10.70 13.82
C LYS A 118 10.71 -10.48 14.87
#